data_9d8012cb55fc51cfa9c21071e224aa3d
#
_entry.id   9d8012cb55fc51cfa9c21071e224aa3d
#
_cell.length_a   1.000
_cell.length_b   1.000
_cell.length_c   1.000
_cell.angle_alpha   90.00
_cell.angle_beta   90.00
_cell.angle_gamma   90.00
#
_symmetry.space_group_name_H-M   'P 1'
#
loop_
_entity.id
_entity.type
_entity.pdbx_description
1 polymer ?
#
loop_
_entity_poly.entity_id
_entity_poly.type
_entity_poly.pdbx_seq_one_letter_code
_entity_poly.pdbx_strand_id
1 'polypeptide(L)' 'MSEMLDTFGTPEYFSTHLGALEDAGGGMIRVIRCVQRNGVLVPVCSIVMPAVGVLRDGPLWREIATKITRGEMAVH' A
#
# COMPACT_ATOMS: atom_id res chain seq x y z
N MET A 1 -4.97 -4.00 19.88
CA MET A 1 -4.53 -4.39 18.53
C MET A 1 -5.38 -5.55 18.07
N SER A 2 -5.86 -5.49 16.83
CA SER A 2 -6.69 -6.57 16.28
C SER A 2 -5.83 -7.78 15.92
N GLU A 3 -6.37 -8.95 16.18
CA GLU A 3 -5.75 -10.19 15.76
C GLU A 3 -5.97 -10.36 14.25
N MET A 4 -4.94 -10.84 13.55
CA MET A 4 -5.00 -11.08 12.11
C MET A 4 -5.00 -12.57 11.83
N LEU A 5 -5.90 -12.98 10.93
CA LEU A 5 -5.96 -14.38 10.50
C LEU A 5 -4.74 -14.75 9.66
N ASP A 6 -4.58 -16.06 9.39
CA ASP A 6 -3.52 -16.58 8.55
C ASP A 6 -3.55 -15.88 7.18
N THR A 7 -2.38 -15.43 6.72
CA THR A 7 -2.25 -14.75 5.44
C THR A 7 -2.07 -15.72 4.27
N PHE A 8 -2.04 -17.02 4.51
CA PHE A 8 -1.90 -18.03 3.46
C PHE A 8 -3.04 -17.89 2.45
N GLY A 9 -2.71 -17.82 1.18
CA GLY A 9 -3.71 -17.66 0.12
C GLY A 9 -4.15 -16.23 -0.14
N THR A 10 -3.69 -15.26 0.65
CA THR A 10 -3.96 -13.86 0.39
C THR A 10 -3.27 -13.42 -0.90
N PRO A 11 -3.98 -12.75 -1.83
CA PRO A 11 -3.33 -12.24 -3.05
C PRO A 11 -2.17 -11.31 -2.75
N GLU A 12 -1.10 -11.45 -3.50
CA GLU A 12 0.07 -10.61 -3.37
C GLU A 12 0.35 -9.95 -4.72
N TYR A 13 0.54 -8.63 -4.73
CA TYR A 13 0.78 -7.87 -5.94
C TYR A 13 2.07 -7.07 -5.82
N PHE A 14 2.86 -7.08 -6.87
CA PHE A 14 4.05 -6.25 -6.96
C PHE A 14 3.68 -4.92 -7.62
N SER A 15 4.09 -3.81 -7.02
CA SER A 15 3.94 -2.48 -7.61
C SER A 15 5.15 -1.63 -7.27
N THR A 16 5.45 -0.67 -8.13
CA THR A 16 6.60 0.22 -7.94
C THR A 16 6.20 1.66 -7.68
N HIS A 17 5.01 2.07 -8.15
CA HIS A 17 4.59 3.47 -8.11
C HIS A 17 3.15 3.62 -7.68
N LEU A 18 2.87 4.75 -7.06
CA LEU A 18 1.50 5.22 -6.85
C LEU A 18 1.04 5.83 -8.17
N GLY A 19 -0.01 5.27 -8.76
CA GLY A 19 -0.54 5.77 -10.02
C GLY A 19 -1.56 6.89 -9.85
N ALA A 20 -2.46 6.72 -8.87
CA ALA A 20 -3.50 7.72 -8.62
C ALA A 20 -4.08 7.56 -7.22
N LEU A 21 -4.58 8.68 -6.70
CA LEU A 21 -5.39 8.72 -5.48
C LEU A 21 -6.69 9.40 -5.85
N GLU A 22 -7.80 8.74 -5.56
CA GLU A 22 -9.12 9.25 -5.94
C GLU A 22 -10.07 9.23 -4.76
N ASP A 23 -10.96 10.21 -4.72
CA ASP A 23 -12.07 10.21 -3.77
C ASP A 23 -13.09 9.19 -4.26
N ALA A 24 -13.31 8.15 -3.47
CA ALA A 24 -14.27 7.10 -3.82
C ALA A 24 -15.66 7.33 -3.19
N GLY A 25 -15.84 8.48 -2.51
CA GLY A 25 -17.10 8.82 -1.85
C GLY A 25 -17.20 8.22 -0.44
N GLY A 26 -18.09 8.79 0.37
CA GLY A 26 -18.35 8.26 1.71
C GLY A 26 -17.13 8.23 2.65
N GLY A 27 -16.18 9.13 2.47
CA GLY A 27 -14.95 9.15 3.26
C GLY A 27 -13.93 8.09 2.86
N MET A 28 -14.12 7.45 1.72
CA MET A 28 -13.23 6.42 1.20
C MET A 28 -12.26 7.01 0.18
N ILE A 29 -11.07 6.44 0.13
CA ILE A 29 -10.06 6.78 -0.86
C ILE A 29 -9.77 5.55 -1.71
N ARG A 30 -9.59 5.75 -3.03
CA ARG A 30 -9.14 4.69 -3.93
C ARG A 30 -7.68 4.92 -4.25
N VAL A 31 -6.86 3.90 -3.99
CA VAL A 31 -5.42 3.93 -4.26
C VAL A 31 -5.17 3.02 -5.45
N ILE A 32 -4.60 3.57 -6.53
CA ILE A 32 -4.25 2.79 -7.71
C ILE A 32 -2.74 2.62 -7.72
N ARG A 33 -2.28 1.38 -7.60
CA ARG A 33 -0.86 1.03 -7.63
C ARG A 33 -0.48 0.57 -9.03
N CYS A 34 0.70 0.97 -9.47
CA CYS A 34 1.18 0.73 -10.83
C CYS A 34 2.59 0.16 -10.83
N VAL A 35 2.96 -0.42 -11.96
CA VAL A 35 4.36 -0.66 -12.32
C VAL A 35 4.71 0.25 -13.49
N GLN A 36 5.96 0.69 -13.56
CA GLN A 36 6.44 1.49 -14.69
C GLN A 36 7.04 0.59 -15.75
N ARG A 37 6.55 0.73 -16.98
CA ARG A 37 7.07 -0.02 -18.14
C ARG A 37 7.19 0.92 -19.33
N ASN A 38 8.39 1.04 -19.88
CA ASN A 38 8.65 1.88 -21.05
C ASN A 38 8.14 3.32 -20.86
N GLY A 39 8.34 3.86 -19.66
CA GLY A 39 7.92 5.23 -19.34
C GLY A 39 6.43 5.41 -19.11
N VAL A 40 5.67 4.32 -19.05
CA VAL A 40 4.22 4.35 -18.83
C VAL A 40 3.88 3.66 -17.53
N LEU A 41 2.96 4.24 -16.76
CA LEU A 41 2.44 3.62 -15.53
C LEU A 41 1.31 2.66 -15.90
N VAL A 42 1.51 1.39 -15.61
CA VAL A 42 0.52 0.34 -15.90
C VAL A 42 -0.15 -0.05 -14.58
N PRO A 43 -1.48 0.12 -14.45
CA PRO A 43 -2.17 -0.27 -13.23
C PRO A 43 -2.05 -1.76 -12.94
N VAL A 44 -1.78 -2.09 -11.68
CA VAL A 44 -1.66 -3.47 -11.21
C VAL A 44 -2.85 -3.83 -10.33
N CYS A 45 -3.20 -2.95 -9.39
CA CYS A 45 -4.31 -3.17 -8.47
C CYS A 45 -4.88 -1.85 -7.99
N SER A 46 -6.09 -1.93 -7.45
CA SER A 46 -6.79 -0.80 -6.87
C SER A 46 -7.32 -1.23 -5.51
N ILE A 47 -7.15 -0.38 -4.51
CA ILE A 47 -7.60 -0.65 -3.15
C ILE A 47 -8.45 0.52 -2.69
N VAL A 48 -9.62 0.22 -2.16
CA VAL A 48 -10.51 1.23 -1.56
C VAL A 48 -10.44 1.06 -0.05
N MET A 49 -10.17 2.15 0.65
CA MET A 49 -10.02 2.12 2.10
C MET A 49 -10.53 3.41 2.73
N PRO A 50 -10.92 3.39 4.02
CA PRO A 50 -11.30 4.63 4.72
C PRO A 50 -10.11 5.59 4.78
N ALA A 51 -10.35 6.86 4.46
CA ALA A 51 -9.30 7.88 4.51
C ALA A 51 -8.71 8.02 5.93
N VAL A 52 -9.55 7.88 6.97
CA VAL A 52 -9.08 7.92 8.36
C VAL A 52 -8.07 6.80 8.65
N GLY A 53 -8.23 5.66 8.00
CA GLY A 53 -7.29 4.54 8.15
C GLY A 53 -5.91 4.87 7.60
N VAL A 54 -5.85 5.61 6.49
CA VAL A 54 -4.59 6.05 5.92
C VAL A 54 -3.84 6.96 6.87
N LEU A 55 -4.56 7.89 7.52
CA LEU A 55 -3.97 8.79 8.49
C LEU A 55 -3.49 8.05 9.75
N ARG A 56 -4.26 7.05 10.19
CA ARG A 56 -3.92 6.24 11.35
C ARG A 56 -2.68 5.39 11.10
N ASP A 57 -2.58 4.75 9.94
CA ASP A 57 -1.56 3.74 9.65
C ASP A 57 -0.31 4.33 8.99
N GLY A 58 -0.39 5.54 8.45
CA GLY A 58 0.72 6.18 7.75
C GLY A 58 2.03 6.23 8.54
N PRO A 59 2.01 6.63 9.83
CA PRO A 59 3.24 6.66 10.64
C PRO A 59 3.90 5.29 10.76
N LEU A 60 3.12 4.22 10.89
CA LEU A 60 3.66 2.86 10.96
C LEU A 60 4.35 2.47 9.65
N TRP A 61 3.71 2.75 8.52
CA TRP A 61 4.30 2.47 7.21
C TRP A 61 5.64 3.19 7.05
N ARG A 62 5.69 4.46 7.44
CA ARG A 62 6.90 5.28 7.34
C ARG A 62 8.01 4.71 8.20
N GLU A 63 7.68 4.30 9.43
CA GLU A 63 8.66 3.71 10.34
C GLU A 63 9.27 2.44 9.76
N ILE A 64 8.44 1.52 9.31
CA ILE A 64 8.89 0.24 8.76
C ILE A 64 9.71 0.46 7.48
N ALA A 65 9.21 1.29 6.56
CA ALA A 65 9.92 1.58 5.32
C ALA A 65 11.30 2.20 5.59
N THR A 66 11.38 3.10 6.59
CA THR A 66 12.64 3.72 6.99
C THR A 66 13.64 2.67 7.49
N LYS A 67 13.17 1.76 8.35
CA LYS A 67 14.04 0.70 8.89
C LYS A 67 14.55 -0.22 7.79
N ILE A 68 13.68 -0.59 6.86
CA ILE A 68 14.06 -1.47 5.74
C ILE A 68 15.10 -0.80 4.84
N THR A 69 14.89 0.48 4.49
CA THR A 69 15.84 1.20 3.62
C THR A 69 17.18 1.43 4.28
N ARG A 70 17.24 1.47 5.61
CA ARG A 70 18.48 1.59 6.37
C ARG A 70 19.15 0.24 6.65
N GLY A 71 18.53 -0.87 6.26
CA GLY A 71 19.03 -2.20 6.56
C GLY A 71 18.90 -2.60 8.02
N GLU A 72 17.99 -1.95 8.77
CA GLU A 72 17.81 -2.20 10.20
C GLU A 72 16.83 -3.33 10.50
N MET A 73 16.15 -3.85 9.47
CA MET A 73 15.21 -4.96 9.61
C MET A 73 15.62 -6.10 8.69
N ALA A 74 15.40 -7.33 9.19
CA ALA A 74 15.53 -8.51 8.34
C ALA A 74 14.41 -8.51 7.30
N VAL A 75 14.75 -8.82 6.06
CA VAL A 75 13.79 -8.97 4.97
C VAL A 75 13.53 -10.45 4.77
N HIS A 76 12.29 -10.84 4.83
CA HIS A 76 11.90 -12.24 4.66
C HIS A 76 11.23 -12.47 3.32
#